data_a135945c04db2599d6677095ca2bbdd5
#
_entry.id   a135945c04db2599d6677095ca2bbdd5
#
_cell.length_a   1.000
_cell.length_b   1.000
_cell.length_c   1.000
_cell.angle_alpha   90.00
_cell.angle_beta   90.00
_cell.angle_gamma   90.00
#
_symmetry.space_group_name_H-M   'P 1'
#
loop_
_entity.id
_entity.type
_entity.pdbx_description
1 polymer ?
#
loop_
_entity_poly.entity_id
_entity_poly.type
_entity_poly.pdbx_seq_one_letter_code
_entity_poly.pdbx_strand_id
1 'polypeptide(L)'
;MNVLEIKDLSILYDEKKEAVKNVSFAVPEGKIVAIVGESGSGKSTIIRGVIDLLPSGGKISHGDVFFDGENMKSFSKEKLRKIRGEQMAMIFQDAGAYMNPRLRIGTQYLETLRAHTTLTKAEATKIALEMLSRLKLQDPERIMKSYPFQLSGGMRQRVAIAMAISMKPKLLLADEPTSALDVTVQAQVVQEMLNLRESMGTAIVIVTHNMGVASRMADYIAVMKKGELMEFGTRDQIIHHQQSEYTKMLLSVVPELEGDGSEE
;
A
#
# COMPACT_ATOMS: atom_id res chain seq x y z
N MET A 1 -15.80 -10.89 5.61
CA MET A 1 -14.81 -11.90 5.21
C MET A 1 -13.43 -11.25 5.21
N ASN A 2 -12.33 -12.01 5.46
CA ASN A 2 -10.99 -11.41 5.38
C ASN A 2 -10.47 -11.56 3.96
N VAL A 3 -10.02 -10.45 3.35
CA VAL A 3 -9.33 -10.46 2.05
C VAL A 3 -7.89 -10.92 2.21
N LEU A 4 -7.24 -10.53 3.31
CA LEU A 4 -5.89 -10.95 3.66
C LEU A 4 -5.87 -11.46 5.09
N GLU A 5 -5.20 -12.58 5.31
CA GLU A 5 -4.93 -13.10 6.65
C GLU A 5 -3.46 -13.54 6.72
N ILE A 6 -2.77 -13.06 7.72
CA ILE A 6 -1.37 -13.38 8.00
C ILE A 6 -1.34 -14.15 9.31
N LYS A 7 -0.73 -15.34 9.30
CA LYS A 7 -0.63 -16.23 10.46
C LYS A 7 0.83 -16.57 10.74
N ASP A 8 1.30 -16.17 11.91
CA ASP A 8 2.62 -16.50 12.47
C ASP A 8 3.78 -16.23 11.51
N LEU A 9 3.65 -15.15 10.72
CA LEU A 9 4.58 -14.82 9.64
C LEU A 9 5.94 -14.44 10.21
N SER A 10 6.98 -15.17 9.80
CA SER A 10 8.38 -14.80 10.01
C SER A 10 9.13 -14.72 8.68
N ILE A 11 9.95 -13.69 8.54
CA ILE A 11 10.73 -13.44 7.32
C ILE A 11 12.20 -13.22 7.69
N LEU A 12 13.08 -13.97 7.04
CA LEU A 12 14.52 -13.91 7.19
C LEU A 12 15.19 -13.32 5.96
N TYR A 13 16.29 -12.60 6.18
CA TYR A 13 17.26 -12.22 5.16
C TYR A 13 18.61 -12.87 5.47
N ASP A 14 19.26 -13.42 4.42
CA ASP A 14 20.59 -14.02 4.47
C ASP A 14 20.75 -15.05 5.60
N GLU A 15 19.68 -15.79 5.90
CA GLU A 15 19.58 -16.85 6.92
C GLU A 15 19.90 -16.43 8.37
N LYS A 16 20.18 -15.15 8.62
CA LYS A 16 20.61 -14.66 9.94
C LYS A 16 19.79 -13.51 10.51
N LYS A 17 19.24 -12.66 9.63
CA LYS A 17 18.51 -11.47 10.07
C LYS A 17 17.00 -11.70 9.98
N GLU A 18 16.37 -11.93 11.12
CA GLU A 18 14.93 -12.01 11.21
C GLU A 18 14.32 -10.60 11.17
N ALA A 19 13.75 -10.26 10.02
CA ALA A 19 13.18 -8.94 9.77
C ALA A 19 11.70 -8.84 10.19
N VAL A 20 11.00 -9.98 10.24
CA VAL A 20 9.63 -10.12 10.73
C VAL A 20 9.58 -11.38 11.58
N LYS A 21 8.95 -11.31 12.76
CA LYS A 21 8.94 -12.36 13.78
C LYS A 21 7.52 -12.63 14.25
N ASN A 22 7.00 -13.78 13.85
CA ASN A 22 5.72 -14.33 14.33
C ASN A 22 4.55 -13.32 14.30
N VAL A 23 4.37 -12.62 13.18
CA VAL A 23 3.35 -11.58 13.01
C VAL A 23 2.04 -12.19 12.53
N SER A 24 0.93 -11.90 13.23
CA SER A 24 -0.42 -12.34 12.85
C SER A 24 -1.40 -11.18 12.91
N PHE A 25 -2.11 -10.93 11.80
CA PHE A 25 -3.26 -10.03 11.73
C PHE A 25 -4.10 -10.32 10.49
N ALA A 26 -5.30 -9.75 10.43
CA ALA A 26 -6.20 -9.89 9.28
C ALA A 26 -6.66 -8.55 8.76
N VAL A 27 -6.97 -8.52 7.46
CA VAL A 27 -7.53 -7.37 6.76
C VAL A 27 -8.92 -7.75 6.25
N PRO A 28 -9.99 -7.26 6.87
CA PRO A 28 -11.34 -7.49 6.38
C PRO A 28 -11.58 -6.81 5.03
N GLU A 29 -12.52 -7.34 4.27
CA GLU A 29 -12.95 -6.75 2.99
C GLU A 29 -13.41 -5.31 3.18
N GLY A 30 -12.98 -4.40 2.29
CA GLY A 30 -13.31 -2.98 2.35
C GLY A 30 -12.74 -2.23 3.55
N LYS A 31 -11.80 -2.81 4.30
CA LYS A 31 -11.17 -2.19 5.46
C LYS A 31 -9.74 -1.75 5.17
N ILE A 32 -9.30 -0.75 5.92
CA ILE A 32 -7.94 -0.22 5.85
C ILE A 32 -7.20 -0.62 7.12
N VAL A 33 -6.08 -1.32 6.95
CA VAL A 33 -5.12 -1.60 8.03
C VAL A 33 -3.88 -0.74 7.81
N ALA A 34 -3.56 0.11 8.79
CA ALA A 34 -2.29 0.83 8.79
C ALA A 34 -1.23 0.04 9.57
N ILE A 35 -0.07 -0.19 8.99
CA ILE A 35 1.10 -0.73 9.67
C ILE A 35 2.02 0.43 10.00
N VAL A 36 2.21 0.70 11.29
CA VAL A 36 3.00 1.84 11.77
C VAL A 36 4.19 1.38 12.62
N GLY A 37 5.16 2.25 12.82
CA GLY A 37 6.36 1.99 13.64
C GLY A 37 7.60 2.65 13.05
N GLU A 38 8.73 2.54 13.76
CA GLU A 38 10.01 3.13 13.37
C GLU A 38 10.55 2.59 12.04
N SER A 39 11.48 3.32 11.42
CA SER A 39 12.20 2.83 10.24
C SER A 39 12.94 1.54 10.57
N GLY A 40 12.88 0.56 9.66
CA GLY A 40 13.51 -0.74 9.87
C GLY A 40 12.75 -1.71 10.79
N SER A 41 11.52 -1.38 11.23
CA SER A 41 10.72 -2.29 12.09
C SER A 41 10.07 -3.47 11.33
N GLY A 42 10.30 -3.64 10.04
CA GLY A 42 9.80 -4.78 9.27
C GLY A 42 8.53 -4.52 8.45
N LYS A 43 7.94 -3.32 8.50
CA LYS A 43 6.67 -2.96 7.85
C LYS A 43 6.63 -3.27 6.34
N SER A 44 7.57 -2.70 5.60
CA SER A 44 7.69 -2.92 4.14
C SER A 44 8.01 -4.37 3.81
N THR A 45 8.73 -5.06 4.70
CA THR A 45 9.04 -6.49 4.55
C THR A 45 7.76 -7.34 4.60
N ILE A 46 6.83 -7.03 5.51
CA ILE A 46 5.54 -7.74 5.61
C ILE A 46 4.79 -7.64 4.29
N ILE A 47 4.54 -6.44 3.77
CA ILE A 47 3.73 -6.28 2.54
C ILE A 47 4.42 -6.85 1.31
N ARG A 48 5.77 -6.81 1.25
CA ARG A 48 6.54 -7.51 0.20
C ARG A 48 6.47 -9.01 0.34
N GLY A 49 6.45 -9.54 1.56
CA GLY A 49 6.20 -10.96 1.84
C GLY A 49 4.80 -11.39 1.40
N VAL A 50 3.78 -10.56 1.69
CA VAL A 50 2.40 -10.81 1.27
C VAL A 50 2.28 -10.95 -0.24
N ILE A 51 2.89 -10.05 -1.01
CA ILE A 51 2.82 -10.11 -2.48
C ILE A 51 3.88 -11.05 -3.09
N ASP A 52 4.68 -11.73 -2.26
CA ASP A 52 5.78 -12.61 -2.66
C ASP A 52 6.79 -11.90 -3.59
N LEU A 53 7.21 -10.68 -3.17
CA LEU A 53 8.21 -9.84 -3.84
C LEU A 53 9.31 -9.42 -2.87
N LEU A 54 9.79 -10.36 -2.05
CA LEU A 54 10.93 -10.12 -1.18
C LEU A 54 12.19 -9.87 -2.01
N PRO A 55 13.06 -8.94 -1.60
CA PRO A 55 14.38 -8.77 -2.21
C PRO A 55 15.22 -10.05 -2.16
N SER A 56 16.29 -10.09 -2.94
CA SER A 56 17.24 -11.22 -2.94
C SER A 56 17.72 -11.53 -1.53
N GLY A 57 17.78 -12.80 -1.17
CA GLY A 57 18.10 -13.30 0.18
C GLY A 57 16.91 -13.31 1.16
N GLY A 58 15.78 -12.69 0.80
CA GLY A 58 14.56 -12.72 1.61
C GLY A 58 13.72 -13.98 1.38
N LYS A 59 13.29 -14.62 2.47
CA LYS A 59 12.36 -15.78 2.41
C LYS A 59 11.40 -15.78 3.60
N ILE A 60 10.17 -16.22 3.37
CA ILE A 60 9.26 -16.57 4.45
C ILE A 60 9.80 -17.85 5.09
N SER A 61 10.22 -17.75 6.35
CA SER A 61 10.80 -18.88 7.11
C SER A 61 9.74 -19.66 7.88
N HIS A 62 8.67 -19.00 8.32
CA HIS A 62 7.56 -19.59 9.05
C HIS A 62 6.26 -18.83 8.78
N GLY A 63 5.13 -19.49 9.07
CA GLY A 63 3.81 -18.88 8.96
C GLY A 63 3.23 -18.91 7.55
N ASP A 64 1.99 -18.46 7.44
CA ASP A 64 1.20 -18.54 6.21
C ASP A 64 0.54 -17.19 5.88
N VAL A 65 0.37 -16.95 4.58
CA VAL A 65 -0.39 -15.83 4.04
C VAL A 65 -1.58 -16.36 3.25
N PHE A 66 -2.78 -15.94 3.62
CA PHE A 66 -4.01 -16.30 2.93
C PHE A 66 -4.55 -15.06 2.21
N PHE A 67 -4.85 -15.22 0.94
CA PHE A 67 -5.53 -14.23 0.14
C PHE A 67 -6.86 -14.78 -0.33
N ASP A 68 -7.95 -14.07 -0.05
CA ASP A 68 -9.32 -14.47 -0.39
C ASP A 68 -9.66 -15.89 0.13
N GLY A 69 -9.14 -16.23 1.32
CA GLY A 69 -9.33 -17.53 1.98
C GLY A 69 -8.40 -18.66 1.51
N GLU A 70 -7.59 -18.44 0.46
CA GLU A 70 -6.67 -19.46 -0.06
C GLU A 70 -5.22 -19.18 0.40
N ASN A 71 -4.50 -20.23 0.82
CA ASN A 71 -3.09 -20.11 1.20
C ASN A 71 -2.21 -19.85 -0.04
N MET A 72 -1.50 -18.73 -0.04
CA MET A 72 -0.68 -18.30 -1.18
C MET A 72 0.50 -19.24 -1.47
N LYS A 73 0.95 -20.05 -0.51
CA LYS A 73 1.96 -21.09 -0.74
C LYS A 73 1.49 -22.16 -1.73
N SER A 74 0.19 -22.36 -1.88
CA SER A 74 -0.39 -23.32 -2.83
C SER A 74 -0.53 -22.78 -4.23
N PHE A 75 -0.26 -21.48 -4.46
CA PHE A 75 -0.45 -20.85 -5.75
C PHE A 75 0.66 -21.21 -6.74
N SER A 76 0.28 -21.59 -7.95
CA SER A 76 1.22 -21.71 -9.05
C SER A 76 1.77 -20.33 -9.43
N LYS A 77 2.95 -20.31 -10.07
CA LYS A 77 3.55 -19.05 -10.59
C LYS A 77 2.61 -18.31 -11.52
N GLU A 78 1.81 -19.03 -12.30
CA GLU A 78 0.82 -18.45 -13.23
C GLU A 78 -0.33 -17.79 -12.45
N LYS A 79 -0.87 -18.46 -11.42
CA LYS A 79 -1.90 -17.91 -10.54
C LYS A 79 -1.40 -16.64 -9.83
N LEU A 80 -0.18 -16.67 -9.26
CA LEU A 80 0.44 -15.49 -8.64
C LEU A 80 0.60 -14.34 -9.64
N ARG A 81 1.06 -14.62 -10.88
CA ARG A 81 1.18 -13.59 -11.93
C ARG A 81 -0.16 -12.95 -12.27
N LYS A 82 -1.24 -13.74 -12.31
CA LYS A 82 -2.60 -13.25 -12.60
C LYS A 82 -3.13 -12.39 -11.45
N ILE A 83 -2.97 -12.84 -10.21
CA ILE A 83 -3.43 -12.12 -9.03
C ILE A 83 -2.72 -10.77 -8.88
N ARG A 84 -1.37 -10.75 -9.09
CA ARG A 84 -0.58 -9.52 -9.08
C ARG A 84 -0.98 -8.62 -10.25
N GLY A 85 -1.51 -7.44 -9.93
CA GLY A 85 -2.02 -6.48 -10.90
C GLY A 85 -3.54 -6.55 -11.08
N GLU A 86 -4.16 -7.73 -11.17
CA GLU A 86 -5.62 -7.85 -11.33
C GLU A 86 -6.37 -7.74 -9.99
N GLN A 87 -5.93 -8.49 -8.97
CA GLN A 87 -6.64 -8.57 -7.69
C GLN A 87 -5.84 -7.97 -6.53
N MET A 88 -4.52 -7.94 -6.64
CA MET A 88 -3.61 -7.37 -5.66
C MET A 88 -2.66 -6.42 -6.37
N ALA A 89 -2.62 -5.16 -5.94
CA ALA A 89 -1.69 -4.16 -6.45
C ALA A 89 -0.79 -3.63 -5.34
N MET A 90 0.39 -3.14 -5.72
CA MET A 90 1.34 -2.56 -4.78
C MET A 90 1.82 -1.18 -5.25
N ILE A 91 1.81 -0.22 -4.34
CA ILE A 91 2.47 1.08 -4.48
C ILE A 91 3.77 1.02 -3.67
N PHE A 92 4.91 1.19 -4.33
CA PHE A 92 6.23 1.18 -3.70
C PHE A 92 6.60 2.57 -3.18
N GLN A 93 7.43 2.63 -2.15
CA GLN A 93 7.91 3.87 -1.53
C GLN A 93 8.58 4.83 -2.54
N ASP A 94 9.39 4.31 -3.43
CA ASP A 94 9.96 5.06 -4.58
C ASP A 94 9.43 4.47 -5.89
N ALA A 95 8.12 4.67 -6.11
CA ALA A 95 7.48 4.11 -7.28
C ALA A 95 8.08 4.62 -8.61
N GLY A 96 8.69 5.81 -8.58
CA GLY A 96 9.39 6.37 -9.74
C GLY A 96 10.60 5.56 -10.18
N ALA A 97 11.28 4.87 -9.25
CA ALA A 97 12.44 4.03 -9.56
C ALA A 97 12.06 2.73 -10.30
N TYR A 98 10.82 2.30 -10.21
CA TYR A 98 10.32 1.09 -10.87
C TYR A 98 9.83 1.34 -12.30
N MET A 99 9.75 2.59 -12.74
CA MET A 99 9.41 2.92 -14.13
C MET A 99 10.60 2.72 -15.05
N ASN A 100 10.36 2.12 -16.22
CA ASN A 100 11.39 2.01 -17.24
C ASN A 100 11.70 3.39 -17.84
N PRO A 101 12.93 3.95 -17.65
CA PRO A 101 13.25 5.29 -18.11
C PRO A 101 13.27 5.44 -19.65
N ARG A 102 13.35 4.33 -20.38
CA ARG A 102 13.40 4.31 -21.85
C ARG A 102 12.03 4.24 -22.50
N LEU A 103 10.97 4.02 -21.73
CA LEU A 103 9.60 3.94 -22.23
C LEU A 103 8.79 5.16 -21.80
N ARG A 104 7.89 5.63 -22.65
CA ARG A 104 6.95 6.69 -22.30
C ARG A 104 5.98 6.20 -21.22
N ILE A 105 5.51 7.12 -20.37
CA ILE A 105 4.52 6.84 -19.34
C ILE A 105 3.29 6.14 -19.94
N GLY A 106 2.75 6.66 -21.03
CA GLY A 106 1.57 6.06 -21.67
C GLY A 106 1.79 4.63 -22.15
N THR A 107 2.98 4.29 -22.64
CA THR A 107 3.30 2.91 -23.03
C THR A 107 3.23 2.00 -21.81
N GLN A 108 3.91 2.33 -20.72
CA GLN A 108 3.93 1.55 -19.49
C GLN A 108 2.55 1.43 -18.85
N TYR A 109 1.80 2.55 -18.83
CA TYR A 109 0.45 2.57 -18.29
C TYR A 109 -0.50 1.63 -19.05
N LEU A 110 -0.49 1.72 -20.38
CA LEU A 110 -1.33 0.89 -21.24
C LEU A 110 -0.91 -0.59 -21.20
N GLU A 111 0.39 -0.87 -21.11
CA GLU A 111 0.88 -2.25 -20.88
C GLU A 111 0.36 -2.81 -19.56
N THR A 112 0.43 -2.04 -18.47
CA THR A 112 -0.08 -2.47 -17.16
C THR A 112 -1.58 -2.80 -17.22
N LEU A 113 -2.40 -1.91 -17.78
CA LEU A 113 -3.85 -2.13 -17.88
C LEU A 113 -4.18 -3.34 -18.77
N ARG A 114 -3.53 -3.46 -19.93
CA ARG A 114 -3.84 -4.50 -20.93
C ARG A 114 -3.22 -5.86 -20.64
N ALA A 115 -2.22 -5.92 -19.78
CA ALA A 115 -1.65 -7.19 -19.34
C ALA A 115 -2.63 -8.04 -18.52
N HIS A 116 -3.61 -7.40 -17.89
CA HIS A 116 -4.55 -8.03 -16.97
C HIS A 116 -6.03 -7.82 -17.36
N THR A 117 -6.30 -7.17 -18.49
CA THR A 117 -7.66 -6.89 -18.95
C THR A 117 -7.78 -7.07 -20.46
N THR A 118 -9.00 -7.18 -20.95
CA THR A 118 -9.34 -7.24 -22.39
C THR A 118 -9.60 -5.86 -23.00
N LEU A 119 -9.23 -4.78 -22.31
CA LEU A 119 -9.45 -3.41 -22.76
C LEU A 119 -8.77 -3.13 -24.10
N THR A 120 -9.48 -2.44 -24.97
CA THR A 120 -8.88 -1.84 -26.17
C THR A 120 -7.90 -0.73 -25.76
N LYS A 121 -7.02 -0.35 -26.68
CA LYS A 121 -6.10 0.76 -26.44
C LYS A 121 -6.83 2.08 -26.13
N ALA A 122 -7.97 2.32 -26.79
CA ALA A 122 -8.76 3.55 -26.59
C ALA A 122 -9.39 3.59 -25.18
N GLU A 123 -10.00 2.49 -24.73
CA GLU A 123 -10.56 2.37 -23.38
C GLU A 123 -9.51 2.50 -22.30
N ALA A 124 -8.38 1.81 -22.43
CA ALA A 124 -7.27 1.90 -21.49
C ALA A 124 -6.69 3.33 -21.45
N THR A 125 -6.61 4.02 -22.60
CA THR A 125 -6.18 5.43 -22.64
C THR A 125 -7.15 6.33 -21.89
N LYS A 126 -8.45 6.15 -22.08
CA LYS A 126 -9.48 6.93 -21.37
C LYS A 126 -9.35 6.77 -19.85
N ILE A 127 -9.25 5.52 -19.36
CA ILE A 127 -9.05 5.22 -17.94
C ILE A 127 -7.79 5.91 -17.40
N ALA A 128 -6.68 5.82 -18.14
CA ALA A 128 -5.42 6.42 -17.73
C ALA A 128 -5.53 7.96 -17.61
N LEU A 129 -6.11 8.62 -18.60
CA LEU A 129 -6.30 10.07 -18.59
C LEU A 129 -7.22 10.55 -17.45
N GLU A 130 -8.33 9.84 -17.21
CA GLU A 130 -9.23 10.14 -16.09
C GLU A 130 -8.52 10.01 -14.74
N MET A 131 -7.75 8.93 -14.53
CA MET A 131 -7.08 8.69 -13.27
C MET A 131 -5.93 9.69 -13.01
N LEU A 132 -5.17 10.05 -14.06
CA LEU A 132 -4.15 11.09 -13.96
C LEU A 132 -4.79 12.45 -13.58
N SER A 133 -5.94 12.78 -14.16
CA SER A 133 -6.70 13.99 -13.83
C SER A 133 -7.20 13.98 -12.37
N ARG A 134 -7.74 12.86 -11.88
CA ARG A 134 -8.19 12.71 -10.48
C ARG A 134 -7.06 12.96 -9.49
N LEU A 135 -5.85 12.48 -9.79
CA LEU A 135 -4.65 12.74 -8.99
C LEU A 135 -4.02 14.12 -9.25
N LYS A 136 -4.80 15.05 -9.84
CA LYS A 136 -4.37 16.46 -10.07
C LYS A 136 -3.06 16.58 -10.85
N LEU A 137 -2.81 15.65 -11.76
CA LEU A 137 -1.73 15.78 -12.72
C LEU A 137 -2.23 16.66 -13.87
N GLN A 138 -1.62 17.84 -14.01
CA GLN A 138 -1.96 18.76 -15.09
C GLN A 138 -1.54 18.19 -16.46
N ASP A 139 -2.36 18.40 -17.47
CA ASP A 139 -2.12 17.95 -18.84
C ASP A 139 -1.80 16.42 -18.91
N PRO A 140 -2.78 15.56 -18.61
CA PRO A 140 -2.60 14.10 -18.64
C PRO A 140 -2.12 13.57 -19.98
N GLU A 141 -2.53 14.19 -21.09
CA GLU A 141 -2.10 13.80 -22.43
C GLU A 141 -0.60 14.04 -22.65
N ARG A 142 -0.06 15.15 -22.16
CA ARG A 142 1.36 15.44 -22.19
C ARG A 142 2.12 14.44 -21.31
N ILE A 143 1.60 14.12 -20.12
CA ILE A 143 2.20 13.13 -19.22
C ILE A 143 2.28 11.77 -19.89
N MET A 144 1.22 11.32 -20.55
CA MET A 144 1.22 10.07 -21.30
C MET A 144 2.28 10.01 -22.40
N LYS A 145 2.63 11.17 -22.99
CA LYS A 145 3.67 11.28 -24.02
C LYS A 145 5.08 11.45 -23.43
N SER A 146 5.20 11.79 -22.15
CA SER A 146 6.48 12.04 -21.46
C SER A 146 7.21 10.75 -21.08
N TYR A 147 8.53 10.87 -20.87
CA TYR A 147 9.35 9.85 -20.25
C TYR A 147 9.44 10.09 -18.73
N PRO A 148 9.72 9.05 -17.91
CA PRO A 148 9.81 9.22 -16.46
C PRO A 148 10.78 10.32 -16.00
N PHE A 149 11.92 10.47 -16.64
CA PHE A 149 12.92 11.49 -16.31
C PHE A 149 12.48 12.94 -16.59
N GLN A 150 11.42 13.13 -17.38
CA GLN A 150 10.82 14.44 -17.65
C GLN A 150 9.81 14.89 -16.60
N LEU A 151 9.49 14.01 -15.63
CA LEU A 151 8.55 14.25 -14.55
C LEU A 151 9.29 14.49 -13.23
N SER A 152 8.75 15.37 -12.38
CA SER A 152 9.24 15.50 -11.00
C SER A 152 9.03 14.21 -10.19
N GLY A 153 9.71 14.06 -9.05
CA GLY A 153 9.53 12.91 -8.17
C GLY A 153 8.07 12.68 -7.76
N GLY A 154 7.40 13.74 -7.31
CA GLY A 154 6.00 13.68 -6.94
C GLY A 154 5.05 13.38 -8.11
N MET A 155 5.36 13.83 -9.33
CA MET A 155 4.60 13.45 -10.52
C MET A 155 4.76 11.97 -10.83
N ARG A 156 5.98 11.42 -10.79
CA ARG A 156 6.22 9.99 -10.99
C ARG A 156 5.48 9.14 -9.94
N GLN A 157 5.52 9.55 -8.68
CA GLN A 157 4.80 8.88 -7.60
C GLN A 157 3.30 8.85 -7.86
N ARG A 158 2.70 9.98 -8.24
CA ARG A 158 1.26 10.06 -8.58
C ARG A 158 0.90 9.22 -9.81
N VAL A 159 1.74 9.17 -10.82
CA VAL A 159 1.55 8.28 -11.99
C VAL A 159 1.55 6.81 -11.56
N ALA A 160 2.48 6.40 -10.73
CA ALA A 160 2.52 5.02 -10.24
C ALA A 160 1.31 4.65 -9.37
N ILE A 161 0.86 5.58 -8.52
CA ILE A 161 -0.38 5.42 -7.75
C ILE A 161 -1.57 5.29 -8.71
N ALA A 162 -1.66 6.16 -9.73
CA ALA A 162 -2.70 6.10 -10.74
C ALA A 162 -2.75 4.73 -11.44
N MET A 163 -1.58 4.20 -11.83
CA MET A 163 -1.48 2.88 -12.45
C MET A 163 -2.01 1.77 -11.52
N ALA A 164 -1.60 1.77 -10.24
CA ALA A 164 -2.00 0.76 -9.28
C ALA A 164 -3.51 0.77 -8.99
N ILE A 165 -4.10 1.95 -8.77
CA ILE A 165 -5.54 2.06 -8.45
C ILE A 165 -6.45 1.90 -9.66
N SER A 166 -5.96 2.14 -10.88
CA SER A 166 -6.74 1.94 -12.12
C SER A 166 -7.15 0.50 -12.35
N MET A 167 -6.42 -0.45 -11.77
CA MET A 167 -6.75 -1.88 -11.84
C MET A 167 -7.93 -2.26 -10.94
N LYS A 168 -8.34 -1.37 -10.03
CA LYS A 168 -9.43 -1.61 -9.06
C LYS A 168 -9.24 -2.94 -8.30
N PRO A 169 -8.07 -3.13 -7.66
CA PRO A 169 -7.73 -4.39 -7.01
C PRO A 169 -8.64 -4.67 -5.81
N LYS A 170 -8.79 -5.94 -5.42
CA LYS A 170 -9.40 -6.33 -4.15
C LYS A 170 -8.55 -5.91 -2.95
N LEU A 171 -7.23 -5.96 -3.09
CA LEU A 171 -6.25 -5.59 -2.07
C LEU A 171 -5.21 -4.63 -2.65
N LEU A 172 -5.08 -3.46 -2.04
CA LEU A 172 -4.02 -2.50 -2.34
C LEU A 172 -3.00 -2.49 -1.19
N LEU A 173 -1.75 -2.80 -1.51
CA LEU A 173 -0.62 -2.71 -0.60
C LEU A 173 0.12 -1.40 -0.91
N ALA A 174 0.25 -0.51 0.07
CA ALA A 174 0.86 0.80 -0.13
C ALA A 174 2.03 1.02 0.84
N ASP A 175 3.25 1.05 0.30
CA ASP A 175 4.49 1.25 1.06
C ASP A 175 4.85 2.74 1.05
N GLU A 176 4.57 3.44 2.12
CA GLU A 176 4.79 4.88 2.28
C GLU A 176 4.37 5.72 1.05
N PRO A 177 3.13 5.58 0.56
CA PRO A 177 2.72 6.08 -0.76
C PRO A 177 2.83 7.60 -0.90
N THR A 178 2.91 8.33 0.21
CA THR A 178 2.85 9.80 0.25
C THR A 178 4.12 10.45 0.80
N SER A 179 5.16 9.70 1.16
CA SER A 179 6.36 10.22 1.83
C SER A 179 7.15 11.25 0.99
N ALA A 180 7.05 11.19 -0.33
CA ALA A 180 7.73 12.11 -1.26
C ALA A 180 6.83 13.24 -1.79
N LEU A 181 5.65 13.46 -1.19
CA LEU A 181 4.64 14.40 -1.66
C LEU A 181 4.48 15.56 -0.67
N ASP A 182 4.17 16.75 -1.21
CA ASP A 182 3.73 17.87 -0.38
C ASP A 182 2.36 17.59 0.27
N VAL A 183 2.04 18.32 1.35
CA VAL A 183 0.85 18.09 2.19
C VAL A 183 -0.45 18.11 1.39
N THR A 184 -0.56 19.02 0.42
CA THR A 184 -1.77 19.16 -0.41
C THR A 184 -1.98 17.94 -1.30
N VAL A 185 -0.91 17.49 -1.97
CA VAL A 185 -0.93 16.32 -2.84
C VAL A 185 -1.08 15.03 -2.02
N GLN A 186 -0.47 14.96 -0.83
CA GLN A 186 -0.67 13.86 0.10
C GLN A 186 -2.15 13.69 0.45
N ALA A 187 -2.85 14.77 0.82
CA ALA A 187 -4.27 14.73 1.12
C ALA A 187 -5.12 14.23 -0.06
N GLN A 188 -4.75 14.59 -1.29
CA GLN A 188 -5.45 14.13 -2.50
C GLN A 188 -5.24 12.63 -2.75
N VAL A 189 -4.01 12.14 -2.61
CA VAL A 189 -3.71 10.70 -2.75
C VAL A 189 -4.48 9.89 -1.72
N VAL A 190 -4.48 10.35 -0.47
CA VAL A 190 -5.28 9.75 0.62
C VAL A 190 -6.76 9.71 0.23
N GLN A 191 -7.31 10.82 -0.29
CA GLN A 191 -8.72 10.87 -0.68
C GLN A 191 -9.04 9.91 -1.84
N GLU A 192 -8.17 9.78 -2.85
CA GLU A 192 -8.38 8.83 -3.94
C GLU A 192 -8.31 7.37 -3.47
N MET A 193 -7.44 7.07 -2.49
CA MET A 193 -7.42 5.74 -1.88
C MET A 193 -8.70 5.45 -1.09
N LEU A 194 -9.23 6.43 -0.36
CA LEU A 194 -10.54 6.31 0.32
C LEU A 194 -11.68 6.15 -0.67
N ASN A 195 -11.70 6.93 -1.75
CA ASN A 195 -12.70 6.80 -2.83
C ASN A 195 -12.66 5.40 -3.47
N LEU A 196 -11.47 4.83 -3.66
CA LEU A 196 -11.32 3.47 -4.18
C LEU A 196 -11.93 2.44 -3.22
N ARG A 197 -11.68 2.58 -1.91
CA ARG A 197 -12.30 1.74 -0.87
C ARG A 197 -13.83 1.83 -0.92
N GLU A 198 -14.37 3.04 -0.93
CA GLU A 198 -15.82 3.28 -0.87
C GLU A 198 -16.55 2.82 -2.13
N SER A 199 -15.97 3.08 -3.30
CA SER A 199 -16.62 2.78 -4.58
C SER A 199 -16.48 1.33 -5.03
N MET A 200 -15.43 0.63 -4.58
CA MET A 200 -15.06 -0.70 -5.08
C MET A 200 -14.94 -1.77 -4.00
N GLY A 201 -15.03 -1.39 -2.72
CA GLY A 201 -14.79 -2.32 -1.61
C GLY A 201 -13.34 -2.78 -1.49
N THR A 202 -12.38 -2.05 -2.10
CA THR A 202 -10.95 -2.40 -2.03
C THR A 202 -10.47 -2.36 -0.60
N ALA A 203 -9.89 -3.46 -0.11
CA ALA A 203 -9.16 -3.47 1.14
C ALA A 203 -7.77 -2.84 0.95
N ILE A 204 -7.26 -2.11 1.95
CA ILE A 204 -5.98 -1.42 1.84
C ILE A 204 -5.09 -1.78 3.03
N VAL A 205 -3.84 -2.14 2.75
CA VAL A 205 -2.78 -2.17 3.76
C VAL A 205 -1.84 -1.01 3.46
N ILE A 206 -1.77 -0.04 4.37
CA ILE A 206 -0.87 1.10 4.22
C ILE A 206 0.25 1.02 5.25
N VAL A 207 1.49 1.05 4.78
CA VAL A 207 2.67 1.25 5.62
C VAL A 207 2.95 2.74 5.69
N THR A 208 3.06 3.28 6.89
CA THR A 208 3.42 4.68 7.10
C THR A 208 4.13 4.87 8.44
N HIS A 209 5.01 5.86 8.53
CA HIS A 209 5.54 6.36 9.80
C HIS A 209 4.74 7.59 10.30
N ASN A 210 3.78 8.08 9.51
CA ASN A 210 2.95 9.21 9.86
C ASN A 210 1.65 8.75 10.52
N MET A 211 1.57 8.90 11.86
CA MET A 211 0.38 8.55 12.64
C MET A 211 -0.84 9.36 12.26
N GLY A 212 -0.69 10.61 11.80
CA GLY A 212 -1.80 11.43 11.31
C GLY A 212 -2.46 10.83 10.06
N VAL A 213 -1.68 10.23 9.15
CA VAL A 213 -2.23 9.49 8.00
C VAL A 213 -2.93 8.23 8.49
N ALA A 214 -2.30 7.46 9.39
CA ALA A 214 -2.88 6.24 9.93
C ALA A 214 -4.20 6.50 10.67
N SER A 215 -4.25 7.50 11.55
CA SER A 215 -5.45 7.86 12.31
C SER A 215 -6.61 8.34 11.44
N ARG A 216 -6.30 9.01 10.31
CA ARG A 216 -7.31 9.52 9.38
C ARG A 216 -7.89 8.44 8.47
N MET A 217 -7.08 7.47 8.05
CA MET A 217 -7.47 6.48 7.04
C MET A 217 -7.89 5.14 7.62
N ALA A 218 -7.20 4.68 8.67
CA ALA A 218 -7.28 3.29 9.07
C ALA A 218 -8.55 2.94 9.85
N ASP A 219 -9.09 1.75 9.59
CA ASP A 219 -10.06 1.09 10.46
C ASP A 219 -9.33 0.33 11.59
N TYR A 220 -8.16 -0.24 11.27
CA TYR A 220 -7.29 -0.98 12.21
C TYR A 220 -5.85 -0.50 12.10
N ILE A 221 -5.11 -0.58 13.19
CA ILE A 221 -3.70 -0.20 13.24
C ILE A 221 -2.88 -1.35 13.81
N ALA A 222 -1.80 -1.71 13.10
CA ALA A 222 -0.78 -2.66 13.52
C ALA A 222 0.50 -1.90 13.88
N VAL A 223 0.92 -1.94 15.13
CA VAL A 223 2.12 -1.25 15.63
C VAL A 223 3.30 -2.20 15.64
N MET A 224 4.32 -1.90 14.84
CA MET A 224 5.51 -2.75 14.65
C MET A 224 6.74 -2.16 15.33
N LYS A 225 7.52 -3.03 16.01
CA LYS A 225 8.83 -2.70 16.57
C LYS A 225 9.81 -3.85 16.38
N LYS A 226 10.97 -3.59 15.78
CA LYS A 226 12.06 -4.58 15.61
C LYS A 226 11.62 -5.95 15.07
N GLY A 227 10.71 -5.95 14.12
CA GLY A 227 10.18 -7.16 13.49
C GLY A 227 8.96 -7.79 14.20
N GLU A 228 8.58 -7.30 15.34
CA GLU A 228 7.49 -7.85 16.17
C GLU A 228 6.24 -6.94 16.10
N LEU A 229 5.06 -7.57 16.18
CA LEU A 229 3.78 -6.87 16.32
C LEU A 229 3.55 -6.57 17.80
N MET A 230 3.69 -5.31 18.17
CA MET A 230 3.54 -4.87 19.57
C MET A 230 2.07 -4.73 19.99
N GLU A 231 1.24 -4.28 19.04
CA GLU A 231 -0.18 -4.09 19.29
C GLU A 231 -0.95 -4.09 17.97
N PHE A 232 -2.17 -4.66 17.96
CA PHE A 232 -3.10 -4.64 16.86
C PHE A 232 -4.51 -4.43 17.38
N GLY A 233 -5.23 -3.48 16.82
CA GLY A 233 -6.60 -3.17 17.24
C GLY A 233 -7.29 -2.22 16.29
N THR A 234 -8.53 -1.87 16.62
CA THR A 234 -9.23 -0.79 15.92
C THR A 234 -8.49 0.53 16.10
N ARG A 235 -8.70 1.46 15.16
CA ARG A 235 -8.13 2.81 15.25
C ARG A 235 -8.37 3.42 16.63
N ASP A 236 -9.61 3.35 17.13
CA ASP A 236 -10.00 3.90 18.42
C ASP A 236 -9.23 3.26 19.59
N GLN A 237 -9.09 1.94 19.60
CA GLN A 237 -8.30 1.22 20.61
C GLN A 237 -6.85 1.68 20.62
N ILE A 238 -6.22 1.80 19.46
CA ILE A 238 -4.80 2.16 19.37
C ILE A 238 -4.57 3.64 19.69
N ILE A 239 -5.49 4.53 19.31
CA ILE A 239 -5.32 5.98 19.52
C ILE A 239 -5.68 6.37 20.96
N HIS A 240 -6.74 5.81 21.55
CA HIS A 240 -7.28 6.27 22.83
C HIS A 240 -7.14 5.27 23.98
N HIS A 241 -6.96 3.96 23.68
CA HIS A 241 -6.98 2.89 24.68
C HIS A 241 -5.79 1.93 24.51
N GLN A 242 -4.64 2.44 24.05
CA GLN A 242 -3.44 1.68 23.81
C GLN A 242 -2.93 0.97 25.08
N GLN A 243 -2.53 -0.31 24.93
CA GLN A 243 -2.02 -1.13 26.01
C GLN A 243 -0.50 -1.17 26.05
N SER A 244 0.16 -1.13 24.88
CA SER A 244 1.60 -1.18 24.76
C SER A 244 2.27 0.14 25.15
N GLU A 245 3.27 0.08 26.03
CA GLU A 245 4.09 1.25 26.37
C GLU A 245 4.80 1.84 25.14
N TYR A 246 5.15 0.98 24.18
CA TYR A 246 5.73 1.46 22.92
C TYR A 246 4.72 2.24 22.07
N THR A 247 3.47 1.80 22.03
CA THR A 247 2.40 2.51 21.33
C THR A 247 2.16 3.88 21.96
N LYS A 248 2.13 3.96 23.29
CA LYS A 248 2.02 5.22 24.03
C LYS A 248 3.15 6.18 23.68
N MET A 249 4.39 5.68 23.69
CA MET A 249 5.56 6.46 23.31
C MET A 249 5.48 6.93 21.85
N LEU A 250 5.05 6.08 20.92
CA LEU A 250 4.93 6.42 19.50
C LEU A 250 3.89 7.54 19.28
N LEU A 251 2.79 7.52 20.02
CA LEU A 251 1.73 8.51 19.95
C LEU A 251 2.11 9.85 20.62
N SER A 252 2.88 9.81 21.70
CA SER A 252 3.30 11.05 22.40
C SER A 252 4.20 11.98 21.58
N VAL A 253 4.80 11.47 20.50
CA VAL A 253 5.65 12.26 19.57
C VAL A 253 4.81 12.91 18.46
N VAL A 254 3.56 12.50 18.30
CA VAL A 254 2.63 13.10 17.32
C VAL A 254 2.07 14.37 17.94
N PRO A 255 2.23 15.56 17.31
CA PRO A 255 1.52 16.75 17.77
C PRO A 255 0.03 16.43 17.86
N GLU A 256 -0.61 16.84 18.95
CA GLU A 256 -2.00 16.50 19.27
C GLU A 256 -2.89 16.59 18.03
N LEU A 257 -3.59 15.51 17.77
CA LEU A 257 -4.73 15.49 16.86
C LEU A 257 -5.88 16.22 17.55
N GLU A 258 -5.65 17.51 17.89
CA GLU A 258 -6.68 18.42 18.37
C GLU A 258 -7.68 18.65 17.24
N GLY A 259 -8.88 18.22 17.44
CA GLY A 259 -9.98 18.53 16.55
C GLY A 259 -11.12 17.53 16.56
N ASP A 260 -11.49 16.98 17.70
CA ASP A 260 -12.87 16.52 17.87
C ASP A 260 -13.55 17.50 18.84
N GLY A 261 -14.27 18.46 18.23
CA GLY A 261 -14.96 19.51 18.94
C GLY A 261 -15.99 18.93 19.90
N SER A 262 -15.69 19.03 21.18
CA SER A 262 -16.70 19.24 22.21
C SER A 262 -17.16 20.69 22.08
N GLU A 263 -18.09 20.96 21.19
CA GLU A 263 -18.99 22.11 21.35
C GLU A 263 -20.22 21.62 22.13
N GLU A 264 -20.41 22.24 23.28
CA GLU A 264 -21.59 22.19 24.11
C GLU A 264 -22.87 22.63 23.38
#